data_700b137c8579e7c835ce749a905448f1
#
_entry.id   700b137c8579e7c835ce749a905448f1
#
_cell.length_a   1.000
_cell.length_b   1.000
_cell.length_c   1.000
_cell.angle_alpha   90.00
_cell.angle_beta   90.00
_cell.angle_gamma   90.00
#
_symmetry.space_group_name_H-M   'P 1'
#
loop_
_entity.id
_entity.type
_entity.pdbx_description
1 polymer ?
#
loop_
_entity_poly.entity_id
_entity_poly.type
_entity_poly.pdbx_seq_one_letter_code
_entity_poly.pdbx_strand_id
1 'polypeptide(L)'
;MAEGILKQALRTTDGLEFAKGHIMKNAVIYIHGKGGSIKEAFHYRSLFTDSDVMGFDYKARSPWEAKKEFPGYFDCICRDYEFVRIVANSIGAFFAMSALSEMRIEKAYFISPVVNMENLITNICLCKNLLEEVCCI
;
A
#
# COMPACT_ATOMS: atom_id res chain seq x y z
N MET A 1 19.39 5.23 -4.67
CA MET A 1 17.96 5.45 -4.38
C MET A 1 17.38 4.40 -3.45
N ALA A 2 17.58 3.13 -3.66
CA ALA A 2 17.21 2.07 -2.71
C ALA A 2 17.86 2.27 -1.33
N GLU A 3 19.09 2.69 -1.28
CA GLU A 3 19.79 3.05 -0.03
C GLU A 3 19.15 4.21 0.73
N GLY A 4 18.51 5.16 0.05
CA GLY A 4 17.85 6.30 0.69
C GLY A 4 16.60 5.92 1.47
N ILE A 5 15.78 5.04 0.91
CA ILE A 5 14.55 4.56 1.55
C ILE A 5 14.89 3.64 2.72
N LEU A 6 15.87 2.78 2.56
CA LEU A 6 16.36 1.91 3.62
C LEU A 6 16.93 2.71 4.79
N LYS A 7 17.72 3.73 4.51
CA LYS A 7 18.27 4.64 5.53
C LYS A 7 17.20 5.46 6.23
N GLN A 8 16.13 5.81 5.53
CA GLN A 8 15.02 6.55 6.11
C GLN A 8 14.13 5.66 6.99
N ALA A 9 13.91 4.43 6.59
CA ALA A 9 13.24 3.42 7.42
C ALA A 9 14.06 3.09 8.68
N LEU A 10 15.38 3.00 8.55
CA LEU A 10 16.31 2.75 9.66
C LEU A 10 16.39 3.93 10.66
N ARG A 11 16.15 5.16 10.21
CA ARG A 11 16.15 6.35 11.09
C ARG A 11 14.88 6.51 11.92
N THR A 12 13.78 5.92 11.48
CA THR A 12 12.49 6.00 12.17
C THR A 12 12.30 4.90 13.21
N THR A 13 13.09 3.87 13.14
CA THR A 13 13.14 2.83 14.18
C THR A 13 14.42 3.03 14.97
N ASP A 14 14.35 3.44 16.23
CA ASP A 14 15.46 3.65 17.17
C ASP A 14 16.44 2.45 17.30
N GLY A 15 16.52 1.63 16.31
CA GLY A 15 17.28 0.40 16.30
C GLY A 15 18.51 0.46 15.41
N LEU A 16 19.59 0.97 15.93
CA LEU A 16 20.94 0.65 15.43
C LEU A 16 21.19 -0.87 15.29
N GLU A 17 20.38 -1.66 15.97
CA GLU A 17 20.41 -3.13 15.87
C GLU A 17 19.78 -3.65 14.58
N PHE A 18 18.91 -2.88 13.92
CA PHE A 18 18.35 -3.24 12.61
C PHE A 18 19.42 -3.27 11.49
N ALA A 19 20.51 -2.54 11.66
CA ALA A 19 21.60 -2.52 10.70
C ALA A 19 22.35 -3.86 10.59
N LYS A 20 22.09 -4.81 11.49
CA LYS A 20 22.80 -6.10 11.55
C LYS A 20 22.06 -7.29 10.91
N GLY A 21 21.26 -7.08 9.89
CA GLY A 21 20.88 -8.16 9.01
C GLY A 21 19.45 -8.67 9.07
N HIS A 22 18.50 -7.91 9.60
CA HIS A 22 17.07 -8.24 9.54
C HIS A 22 16.31 -7.31 8.60
N ILE A 23 16.65 -7.36 7.30
CA ILE A 23 15.77 -6.80 6.28
C ILE A 23 14.62 -7.80 6.11
N MET A 24 13.42 -7.41 6.50
CA MET A 24 12.22 -8.20 6.23
C MET A 24 12.06 -8.30 4.72
N LYS A 25 11.81 -9.50 4.21
CA LYS A 25 11.55 -9.73 2.77
C LYS A 25 10.19 -9.24 2.34
N ASN A 26 9.31 -9.02 3.29
CA ASN A 26 7.91 -8.70 3.09
C ASN A 26 7.62 -7.27 3.55
N ALA A 27 6.90 -6.53 2.73
CA ALA A 27 6.36 -5.23 3.09
C ALA A 27 4.84 -5.25 3.06
N VAL A 28 4.23 -4.53 3.98
CA VAL A 28 2.81 -4.20 3.95
C VAL A 28 2.67 -2.69 3.92
N ILE A 29 2.07 -2.17 2.86
CA ILE A 29 1.88 -0.74 2.68
C ILE A 29 0.42 -0.41 3.01
N TYR A 30 0.25 0.48 3.99
CA TYR A 30 -1.05 0.99 4.36
C TYR A 30 -1.39 2.26 3.59
N ILE A 31 -2.55 2.27 2.95
CA ILE A 31 -3.07 3.41 2.19
C ILE A 31 -4.31 3.92 2.90
N HIS A 32 -4.18 5.08 3.56
CA HIS A 32 -5.24 5.66 4.38
C HIS A 32 -6.40 6.19 3.54
N GLY A 33 -7.55 6.39 4.19
CA GLY A 33 -8.71 7.05 3.62
C GLY A 33 -8.66 8.57 3.78
N LYS A 34 -9.73 9.24 3.37
CA LYS A 34 -9.87 10.68 3.55
C LYS A 34 -9.89 11.02 5.06
N GLY A 35 -9.07 11.98 5.44
CA GLY A 35 -8.93 12.36 6.86
C GLY A 35 -8.12 11.40 7.70
N GLY A 36 -7.66 10.29 7.14
CA GLY A 36 -6.76 9.36 7.80
C GLY A 36 -5.30 9.81 7.75
N SER A 37 -4.43 8.99 8.32
CA SER A 37 -3.00 9.27 8.34
C SER A 37 -2.16 8.00 8.25
N ILE A 38 -0.87 8.17 7.93
CA ILE A 38 0.10 7.08 7.90
C ILE A 38 0.25 6.37 9.26
N LYS A 39 -0.09 7.02 10.35
CA LYS A 39 -0.01 6.47 11.71
C LYS A 39 -0.96 5.29 11.91
N GLU A 40 -2.04 5.23 11.16
CA GLU A 40 -2.97 4.10 11.22
C GLU A 40 -2.33 2.77 10.82
N ALA A 41 -1.22 2.80 10.09
CA ALA A 41 -0.45 1.62 9.75
C ALA A 41 -0.01 0.82 10.98
N PHE A 42 0.22 1.48 12.11
CA PHE A 42 0.61 0.83 13.35
C PHE A 42 -0.41 -0.19 13.86
N HIS A 43 -1.70 0.03 13.57
CA HIS A 43 -2.76 -0.91 13.96
C HIS A 43 -2.62 -2.28 13.30
N TYR A 44 -1.93 -2.35 12.16
CA TYR A 44 -1.79 -3.58 11.37
C TYR A 44 -0.50 -4.34 11.68
N ARG A 45 0.42 -3.77 12.45
CA ARG A 45 1.71 -4.42 12.76
C ARG A 45 1.57 -5.77 13.44
N SER A 46 0.60 -5.90 14.33
CA SER A 46 0.34 -7.16 15.03
C SER A 46 -0.20 -8.27 14.13
N LEU A 47 -0.81 -7.89 13.01
CA LEU A 47 -1.36 -8.85 12.03
C LEU A 47 -0.31 -9.33 11.03
N PHE A 48 0.74 -8.55 10.82
CA PHE A 48 1.78 -8.82 9.83
C PHE A 48 3.16 -8.82 10.49
N THR A 49 3.38 -9.76 11.40
CA THR A 49 4.60 -9.85 12.21
C THR A 49 5.84 -10.24 11.39
N ASP A 50 5.65 -10.78 10.21
CA ASP A 50 6.68 -11.18 9.26
C ASP A 50 7.03 -10.09 8.24
N SER A 51 6.47 -8.89 8.39
CA SER A 51 6.53 -7.84 7.38
C SER A 51 6.85 -6.48 8.00
N ASP A 52 7.53 -5.65 7.23
CA ASP A 52 7.64 -4.22 7.52
C ASP A 52 6.32 -3.54 7.14
N VAL A 53 5.63 -3.00 8.13
CA VAL A 53 4.36 -2.31 7.94
C VAL A 53 4.59 -0.80 7.90
N MET A 54 4.27 -0.19 6.77
CA MET A 54 4.52 1.23 6.50
C MET A 54 3.26 1.92 5.99
N GLY A 55 3.08 3.18 6.36
CA GLY A 55 2.04 4.04 5.81
C GLY A 55 2.54 4.79 4.58
N PHE A 56 1.72 4.86 3.53
CA PHE A 56 2.00 5.66 2.35
C PHE A 56 1.38 7.04 2.48
N ASP A 57 2.23 8.05 2.62
CA ASP A 57 1.81 9.46 2.72
C ASP A 57 1.59 10.05 1.33
N TYR A 58 0.54 9.59 0.67
CA TYR A 58 0.18 10.06 -0.66
C TYR A 58 -0.51 11.43 -0.63
N LYS A 59 -0.38 12.18 -1.71
CA LYS A 59 -0.98 13.52 -1.91
C LYS A 59 -2.13 13.53 -2.90
N ALA A 60 -2.29 12.47 -3.67
CA ALA A 60 -3.35 12.34 -4.67
C ALA A 60 -4.73 12.59 -4.07
N ARG A 61 -5.54 13.35 -4.81
CA ARG A 61 -6.93 13.69 -4.48
C ARG A 61 -7.93 13.09 -5.45
N SER A 62 -7.43 12.49 -6.52
CA SER A 62 -8.22 11.87 -7.56
C SER A 62 -7.56 10.58 -8.04
N PRO A 63 -8.31 9.67 -8.71
CA PRO A 63 -7.73 8.47 -9.30
C PRO A 63 -6.64 8.77 -10.34
N TRP A 64 -6.79 9.87 -11.08
CA TRP A 64 -5.80 10.30 -12.07
C TRP A 64 -4.48 10.74 -11.45
N GLU A 65 -4.56 11.46 -10.34
CA GLU A 65 -3.38 11.84 -9.57
C GLU A 65 -2.73 10.60 -8.94
N ALA A 66 -3.52 9.68 -8.42
CA ALA A 66 -3.03 8.42 -7.87
C ALA A 66 -2.28 7.59 -8.93
N LYS A 67 -2.79 7.52 -10.16
CA LYS A 67 -2.13 6.85 -11.28
C LYS A 67 -0.76 7.44 -11.61
N LYS A 68 -0.55 8.70 -11.33
CA LYS A 68 0.75 9.38 -11.53
C LYS A 68 1.70 9.18 -10.34
N GLU A 69 1.17 9.23 -9.13
CA GLU A 69 1.96 9.23 -7.89
C GLU A 69 2.30 7.84 -7.40
N PHE A 70 1.33 6.93 -7.36
CA PHE A 70 1.47 5.63 -6.72
C PHE A 70 2.52 4.73 -7.36
N PRO A 71 2.59 4.60 -8.71
CA PRO A 71 3.55 3.68 -9.33
C PRO A 71 5.00 3.98 -8.97
N GLY A 72 5.39 5.24 -8.89
CA GLY A 72 6.76 5.63 -8.52
C GLY A 72 7.15 5.18 -7.12
N TYR A 73 6.26 5.33 -6.16
CA TYR A 73 6.47 4.87 -4.79
C TYR A 73 6.55 3.34 -4.72
N PHE A 74 5.59 2.66 -5.32
CA PHE A 74 5.52 1.19 -5.29
C PHE A 74 6.64 0.52 -6.10
N ASP A 75 7.13 1.14 -7.15
CA ASP A 75 8.33 0.67 -7.87
C ASP A 75 9.54 0.59 -6.94
N CYS A 76 9.74 1.62 -6.12
CA CYS A 76 10.82 1.62 -5.13
C CYS A 76 10.63 0.51 -4.10
N ILE A 77 9.42 0.35 -3.57
CA ILE A 77 9.12 -0.68 -2.58
C ILE A 77 9.31 -2.09 -3.19
N CYS A 78 8.82 -2.32 -4.40
CA CYS A 78 8.97 -3.62 -5.07
C CYS A 78 10.41 -3.99 -5.41
N ARG A 79 11.33 -3.03 -5.47
CA ARG A 79 12.77 -3.31 -5.63
C ARG A 79 13.41 -3.77 -4.33
N ASP A 80 12.96 -3.19 -3.20
CA ASP A 80 13.58 -3.43 -1.90
C ASP A 80 13.00 -4.66 -1.20
N TYR A 81 11.77 -5.06 -1.55
CA TYR A 81 11.08 -6.17 -0.94
C TYR A 81 10.71 -7.26 -1.94
N GLU A 82 10.80 -8.50 -1.50
CA GLU A 82 10.43 -9.66 -2.31
C GLU A 82 8.92 -9.77 -2.48
N PHE A 83 8.18 -9.57 -1.40
CA PHE A 83 6.72 -9.62 -1.39
C PHE A 83 6.14 -8.31 -0.86
N VAL A 84 5.25 -7.73 -1.63
CA VAL A 84 4.57 -6.48 -1.28
C VAL A 84 3.07 -6.73 -1.20
N ARG A 85 2.51 -6.42 -0.05
CA ARG A 85 1.08 -6.47 0.21
C ARG A 85 0.57 -5.06 0.50
N ILE A 86 -0.71 -4.83 0.28
CA ILE A 86 -1.34 -3.55 0.61
C ILE A 86 -2.53 -3.76 1.53
N VAL A 87 -2.73 -2.82 2.43
CA VAL A 87 -3.97 -2.63 3.19
C VAL A 87 -4.46 -1.23 2.88
N ALA A 88 -5.62 -1.12 2.25
CA ALA A 88 -6.14 0.16 1.81
C ALA A 88 -7.54 0.40 2.35
N ASN A 89 -7.78 1.59 2.88
CA ASN A 89 -9.03 1.97 3.52
C ASN A 89 -9.79 3.01 2.70
N SER A 90 -11.10 2.77 2.54
CA SER A 90 -12.05 3.74 1.98
C SER A 90 -11.62 4.24 0.59
N ILE A 91 -11.43 5.55 0.42
CA ILE A 91 -10.98 6.16 -0.84
C ILE A 91 -9.58 5.69 -1.23
N GLY A 92 -8.74 5.36 -0.25
CA GLY A 92 -7.41 4.79 -0.50
C GLY A 92 -7.47 3.47 -1.25
N ALA A 93 -8.48 2.63 -0.97
CA ALA A 93 -8.72 1.40 -1.72
C ALA A 93 -9.07 1.67 -3.19
N PHE A 94 -9.90 2.67 -3.43
CA PHE A 94 -10.26 3.09 -4.79
C PHE A 94 -9.02 3.59 -5.58
N PHE A 95 -8.20 4.40 -4.95
CA PHE A 95 -6.94 4.87 -5.56
C PHE A 95 -5.97 3.73 -5.84
N ALA A 96 -5.85 2.79 -4.91
CA ALA A 96 -5.00 1.62 -5.08
C ALA A 96 -5.46 0.74 -6.26
N MET A 97 -6.75 0.43 -6.33
CA MET A 97 -7.32 -0.32 -7.45
C MET A 97 -7.09 0.36 -8.79
N SER A 98 -7.21 1.69 -8.84
CA SER A 98 -7.04 2.47 -10.06
C SER A 98 -5.58 2.58 -10.51
N ALA A 99 -4.65 2.62 -9.56
CA ALA A 99 -3.25 2.98 -9.82
C ALA A 99 -2.27 1.79 -9.82
N LEU A 100 -2.63 0.68 -9.18
CA LEU A 100 -1.70 -0.42 -8.89
C LEU A 100 -2.01 -1.72 -9.63
N SER A 101 -2.92 -1.71 -10.60
CA SER A 101 -3.32 -2.90 -11.37
C SER A 101 -2.16 -3.58 -12.10
N GLU A 102 -1.18 -2.80 -12.53
CA GLU A 102 -0.01 -3.29 -13.26
C GLU A 102 1.21 -3.56 -12.35
N MET A 103 1.06 -3.30 -11.05
CA MET A 103 2.16 -3.45 -10.10
C MET A 103 2.25 -4.87 -9.55
N ARG A 104 3.46 -5.27 -9.18
CA ARG A 104 3.72 -6.55 -8.54
C ARG A 104 3.30 -6.54 -7.07
N ILE A 105 2.01 -6.64 -6.84
CA ILE A 105 1.41 -6.74 -5.51
C ILE A 105 1.00 -8.19 -5.27
N GLU A 106 1.51 -8.79 -4.20
CA GLU A 106 1.19 -10.16 -3.83
C GLU A 106 -0.26 -10.30 -3.37
N LYS A 107 -0.71 -9.36 -2.55
CA LYS A 107 -2.06 -9.39 -1.98
C LYS A 107 -2.52 -7.99 -1.59
N ALA A 108 -3.80 -7.74 -1.79
CA ALA A 108 -4.44 -6.49 -1.39
C ALA A 108 -5.62 -6.77 -0.46
N TYR A 109 -5.66 -6.04 0.65
CA TYR A 109 -6.75 -6.06 1.61
C TYR A 109 -7.46 -4.71 1.56
N PHE A 110 -8.72 -4.72 1.17
CA PHE A 110 -9.52 -3.49 1.10
C PHE A 110 -10.53 -3.43 2.23
N ILE A 111 -10.48 -2.33 2.97
CA ILE A 111 -11.34 -2.08 4.12
C ILE A 111 -12.35 -1.01 3.71
N SER A 112 -13.65 -1.36 3.76
CA SER A 112 -14.74 -0.45 3.41
C SER A 112 -14.45 0.37 2.14
N PRO A 113 -14.15 -0.29 1.02
CA PRO A 113 -13.74 0.43 -0.18
C PRO A 113 -14.85 1.37 -0.65
N VAL A 114 -14.51 2.63 -0.88
CA VAL A 114 -15.40 3.57 -1.54
C VAL A 114 -15.32 3.33 -3.03
N VAL A 115 -16.44 3.00 -3.63
CA VAL A 115 -16.58 2.87 -5.07
C VAL A 115 -17.50 4.00 -5.51
N ASN A 116 -17.02 4.89 -6.37
CA ASN A 116 -17.87 5.95 -6.91
C ASN A 116 -19.00 5.32 -7.72
N MET A 117 -20.24 5.61 -7.34
CA MET A 117 -21.42 5.01 -7.94
C MET A 117 -21.56 5.30 -9.45
N GLU A 118 -21.10 6.45 -9.90
CA GLU A 118 -21.16 6.81 -11.34
C GLU A 118 -20.19 5.99 -12.17
N ASN A 119 -19.06 5.62 -11.59
CA ASN A 119 -18.06 4.77 -12.23
C ASN A 119 -18.25 3.28 -11.91
N LEU A 120 -19.20 2.97 -11.02
CA LEU A 120 -19.44 1.59 -10.58
C LEU A 120 -19.78 0.69 -11.77
N ILE A 121 -20.62 1.15 -12.68
CA ILE A 121 -21.07 0.39 -13.84
C ILE A 121 -19.93 0.16 -14.83
N THR A 122 -19.08 1.16 -15.04
CA THR A 122 -17.94 1.07 -15.96
C THR A 122 -16.77 0.28 -15.36
N ASN A 123 -16.57 0.36 -14.07
CA ASN A 123 -15.45 -0.29 -13.37
C ASN A 123 -15.81 -1.66 -12.77
N ILE A 124 -17.09 -2.03 -12.69
CA ILE A 124 -17.52 -3.36 -12.23
C ILE A 124 -16.87 -4.47 -13.07
N CYS A 125 -16.73 -4.28 -14.37
CA CYS A 125 -16.08 -5.27 -15.23
C CYS A 125 -14.57 -5.37 -14.97
N LEU A 126 -13.93 -4.27 -14.62
CA LEU A 126 -12.50 -4.23 -14.27
C LEU A 126 -12.24 -4.71 -12.83
N CYS A 127 -13.16 -4.38 -11.92
CA CYS A 127 -13.07 -4.80 -10.51
C CYS A 127 -13.44 -6.26 -10.30
N LYS A 128 -14.25 -6.88 -11.16
CA LYS A 128 -14.59 -8.31 -11.04
C LYS A 128 -13.35 -9.20 -11.08
N ASN A 129 -12.42 -8.90 -11.96
CA ASN A 129 -11.17 -9.67 -12.05
C ASN A 129 -10.24 -9.44 -10.88
N LEU A 130 -10.31 -8.27 -10.24
CA LEU A 130 -9.51 -7.92 -9.05
C LEU A 130 -10.18 -8.38 -7.75
N LEU A 131 -11.52 -8.43 -7.70
CA LEU A 131 -12.28 -8.83 -6.51
C LEU A 131 -12.22 -10.34 -6.23
N GLU A 132 -11.92 -11.17 -7.20
CA GLU A 132 -11.72 -12.60 -6.99
C GLU A 132 -10.43 -12.91 -6.22
N GLU A 133 -9.47 -11.98 -6.22
CA GLU A 133 -8.19 -12.09 -5.50
C GLU A 133 -8.12 -11.25 -4.22
N VAL A 134 -9.18 -10.55 -3.88
CA VAL A 134 -9.22 -9.63 -2.75
C VAL A 134 -9.99 -10.23 -1.59
N CYS A 135 -9.33 -10.36 -0.44
CA CYS A 135 -10.01 -10.58 0.84
C CYS A 135 -10.53 -9.25 1.38
N CYS A 136 -11.85 -9.05 1.39
CA CYS A 136 -12.45 -8.00 2.20
C CYS A 136 -12.35 -8.39 3.69
N ILE A 137 -11.71 -7.54 4.43
CA ILE A 137 -11.70 -7.61 5.91
C ILE A 137 -12.88 -6.83 6.46
#